data_584ac546312c8de7ed12d4ec4811bedd
#
_entry.id   584ac546312c8de7ed12d4ec4811bedd
#
_cell.length_a   1.000
_cell.length_b   1.000
_cell.length_c   1.000
_cell.angle_alpha   90.00
_cell.angle_beta   90.00
_cell.angle_gamma   90.00
#
_symmetry.space_group_name_H-M   'P 1'
#
loop_
_entity.id
_entity.type
_entity.pdbx_description
1 polymer ?
#
loop_
_entity_poly.entity_id
_entity_poly.type
_entity_poly.pdbx_seq_one_letter_code
_entity_poly.pdbx_strand_id
1 'polypeptide(L)'
;MMDKNQIRTRLYMKQKQWEDAGRVLESRLLKKLNDIQAALMDLMTIAFEENRPKDADEIADISRQVVRLFGLWDYGSYSAQFQLAFARKDTGQCITILKDMFPAILKKWEPGQSPLYRYTGSKSSTDHFGKSILPKILSEFEDPENEEFHFLQDEPEFRQLISAWKEKI
;
A
#
# COMPACT_ATOMS: atom_id res chain seq x y z
N MET A 1 -7.64 -5.39 -30.02
CA MET A 1 -7.26 -6.80 -29.86
C MET A 1 -7.66 -7.25 -28.46
N MET A 2 -8.39 -8.35 -28.34
CA MET A 2 -8.86 -8.82 -27.02
C MET A 2 -7.71 -9.49 -26.27
N ASP A 3 -7.50 -9.10 -25.00
CA ASP A 3 -6.47 -9.69 -24.13
C ASP A 3 -6.76 -11.18 -23.88
N LYS A 4 -5.71 -12.01 -23.85
CA LYS A 4 -5.78 -13.46 -23.58
C LYS A 4 -6.63 -13.80 -22.35
N ASN A 5 -6.55 -13.00 -21.30
CA ASN A 5 -7.34 -13.20 -20.10
C ASN A 5 -8.82 -12.86 -20.29
N GLN A 6 -9.17 -11.92 -21.17
CA GLN A 6 -10.56 -11.62 -21.51
C GLN A 6 -11.20 -12.79 -22.26
N ILE A 7 -10.45 -13.38 -23.20
CA ILE A 7 -10.91 -14.57 -23.94
C ILE A 7 -11.14 -15.73 -22.97
N ARG A 8 -10.17 -15.98 -22.09
CA ARG A 8 -10.23 -17.07 -21.10
C ARG A 8 -11.41 -16.89 -20.14
N THR A 9 -11.64 -15.70 -19.63
CA THR A 9 -12.78 -15.39 -18.76
C THR A 9 -14.11 -15.67 -19.46
N ARG A 10 -14.27 -15.20 -20.70
CA ARG A 10 -15.50 -15.45 -21.49
C ARG A 10 -15.74 -16.93 -21.73
N LEU A 11 -14.68 -17.70 -21.97
CA LEU A 11 -14.77 -19.15 -22.14
C LEU A 11 -15.29 -19.83 -20.86
N TYR A 12 -14.69 -19.52 -19.72
CA TYR A 12 -15.13 -20.03 -18.42
C TYR A 12 -16.60 -19.68 -18.11
N MET A 13 -17.01 -18.44 -18.37
CA MET A 13 -18.40 -18.00 -18.18
C MET A 13 -19.37 -18.78 -19.08
N LYS A 14 -19.02 -19.02 -20.35
CA LYS A 14 -19.83 -19.84 -21.28
C LYS A 14 -19.98 -21.31 -20.81
N GLN A 15 -18.93 -21.84 -20.19
CA GLN A 15 -18.90 -23.18 -19.63
C GLN A 15 -19.49 -23.27 -18.21
N LYS A 16 -20.03 -22.17 -17.69
CA LYS A 16 -20.53 -22.03 -16.31
C LYS A 16 -19.50 -22.37 -15.22
N GLN A 17 -18.23 -22.21 -15.53
CA GLN A 17 -17.10 -22.35 -14.60
C GLN A 17 -16.90 -21.03 -13.85
N TRP A 18 -17.86 -20.71 -12.97
CA TRP A 18 -17.95 -19.39 -12.31
C TRP A 18 -16.76 -19.10 -11.41
N GLU A 19 -16.26 -20.11 -10.70
CA GLU A 19 -15.10 -19.97 -9.81
C GLU A 19 -13.83 -19.66 -10.59
N ASP A 20 -13.58 -20.35 -11.71
CA ASP A 20 -12.41 -20.10 -12.56
C ASP A 20 -12.48 -18.72 -13.22
N ALA A 21 -13.66 -18.34 -13.71
CA ALA A 21 -13.90 -16.99 -14.25
C ALA A 21 -13.67 -15.92 -13.18
N GLY A 22 -14.20 -16.13 -11.97
CA GLY A 22 -14.07 -15.22 -10.83
C GLY A 22 -12.60 -15.04 -10.44
N ARG A 23 -11.83 -16.11 -10.28
CA ARG A 23 -10.40 -16.03 -9.95
C ARG A 23 -9.59 -15.20 -10.97
N VAL A 24 -9.86 -15.38 -12.26
CA VAL A 24 -9.18 -14.58 -13.31
C VAL A 24 -9.56 -13.12 -13.21
N LEU A 25 -10.84 -12.81 -12.99
CA LEU A 25 -11.31 -11.42 -12.89
C LEU A 25 -10.78 -10.73 -11.64
N GLU A 26 -10.83 -11.40 -10.49
CA GLU A 26 -10.33 -10.86 -9.22
C GLU A 26 -8.83 -10.58 -9.28
N SER A 27 -8.03 -11.51 -9.82
CA SER A 27 -6.59 -11.31 -10.02
C SER A 27 -6.29 -10.12 -10.94
N ARG A 28 -7.09 -9.96 -12.02
CA ARG A 28 -6.96 -8.82 -12.92
C ARG A 28 -7.35 -7.50 -12.25
N LEU A 29 -8.41 -7.52 -11.43
CA LEU A 29 -8.82 -6.36 -10.66
C LEU A 29 -7.71 -5.91 -9.72
N LEU A 30 -7.15 -6.83 -8.93
CA LEU A 30 -6.04 -6.52 -8.02
C LEU A 30 -4.82 -5.95 -8.77
N LYS A 31 -4.44 -6.54 -9.90
CA LYS A 31 -3.34 -6.01 -10.71
C LYS A 31 -3.63 -4.59 -11.17
N LYS A 32 -4.83 -4.32 -11.70
CA LYS A 32 -5.21 -2.97 -12.15
C LYS A 32 -5.26 -1.97 -11.00
N LEU A 33 -5.68 -2.38 -9.82
CA LEU A 33 -5.67 -1.52 -8.63
C LEU A 33 -4.23 -1.18 -8.20
N ASN A 34 -3.30 -2.12 -8.29
CA ASN A 34 -1.88 -1.83 -8.05
C ASN A 34 -1.32 -0.85 -9.10
N ASP A 35 -1.67 -1.03 -10.39
CA ASP A 35 -1.27 -0.11 -11.45
C ASP A 35 -1.85 1.30 -11.21
N ILE A 36 -3.09 1.40 -10.74
CA ILE A 36 -3.73 2.67 -10.37
C ILE A 36 -3.01 3.33 -9.20
N GLN A 37 -2.68 2.56 -8.15
CA GLN A 37 -1.93 3.09 -7.00
C GLN A 37 -0.57 3.64 -7.42
N ALA A 38 0.18 2.91 -8.25
CA ALA A 38 1.46 3.37 -8.79
C ALA A 38 1.30 4.69 -9.57
N ALA A 39 0.32 4.76 -10.47
CA ALA A 39 0.04 5.98 -11.25
C ALA A 39 -0.35 7.17 -10.36
N LEU A 40 -1.14 6.95 -9.29
CA LEU A 40 -1.49 8.00 -8.34
C LEU A 40 -0.26 8.51 -7.57
N MET A 41 0.66 7.63 -7.20
CA MET A 41 1.92 8.02 -6.56
C MET A 41 2.78 8.88 -7.48
N ASP A 42 2.90 8.50 -8.75
CA ASP A 42 3.65 9.27 -9.76
C ASP A 42 3.01 10.63 -10.00
N LEU A 43 1.68 10.69 -10.16
CA LEU A 43 0.95 11.96 -10.33
C LEU A 43 1.09 12.88 -9.12
N MET A 44 1.04 12.32 -7.90
CA MET A 44 1.28 13.07 -6.66
C MET A 44 2.69 13.68 -6.64
N THR A 45 3.68 12.89 -7.03
CA THR A 45 5.08 13.33 -7.11
C THR A 45 5.24 14.46 -8.13
N ILE A 46 4.64 14.33 -9.32
CA ILE A 46 4.64 15.38 -10.35
C ILE A 46 3.98 16.65 -9.81
N ALA A 47 2.82 16.55 -9.18
CA ALA A 47 2.13 17.70 -8.60
C ALA A 47 2.96 18.41 -7.53
N PHE A 48 3.68 17.64 -6.71
CA PHE A 48 4.60 18.16 -5.71
C PHE A 48 5.77 18.93 -6.35
N GLU A 49 6.45 18.33 -7.32
CA GLU A 49 7.60 18.92 -8.03
C GLU A 49 7.22 20.18 -8.84
N GLU A 50 5.99 20.23 -9.34
CA GLU A 50 5.43 21.41 -10.04
C GLU A 50 4.90 22.50 -9.09
N ASN A 51 5.17 22.42 -7.78
CA ASN A 51 4.65 23.34 -6.76
C ASN A 51 3.11 23.47 -6.76
N ARG A 52 2.40 22.37 -6.93
CA ARG A 52 0.95 22.27 -6.80
C ARG A 52 0.56 21.50 -5.54
N PRO A 53 0.81 22.06 -4.33
CA PRO A 53 0.68 21.31 -3.08
C PRO A 53 -0.76 20.82 -2.81
N LYS A 54 -1.78 21.59 -3.20
CA LYS A 54 -3.18 21.19 -3.04
C LYS A 54 -3.54 19.98 -3.90
N ASP A 55 -3.04 19.93 -5.13
CA ASP A 55 -3.26 18.78 -6.02
C ASP A 55 -2.56 17.55 -5.48
N ALA A 56 -1.33 17.70 -4.96
CA ALA A 56 -0.60 16.59 -4.33
C ALA A 56 -1.36 16.03 -3.12
N ASP A 57 -1.90 16.88 -2.25
CA ASP A 57 -2.73 16.46 -1.11
C ASP A 57 -4.01 15.72 -1.57
N GLU A 58 -4.68 16.26 -2.58
CA GLU A 58 -5.90 15.65 -3.12
C GLU A 58 -5.62 14.28 -3.75
N ILE A 59 -4.52 14.14 -4.51
CA ILE A 59 -4.13 12.85 -5.10
C ILE A 59 -3.76 11.84 -4.01
N ALA A 60 -3.06 12.25 -2.95
CA ALA A 60 -2.77 11.39 -1.80
C ALA A 60 -4.06 10.90 -1.12
N ASP A 61 -5.06 11.77 -0.98
CA ASP A 61 -6.36 11.40 -0.43
C ASP A 61 -7.14 10.44 -1.35
N ILE A 62 -7.10 10.65 -2.67
CA ILE A 62 -7.68 9.74 -3.65
C ILE A 62 -7.03 8.35 -3.54
N SER A 63 -5.70 8.27 -3.44
CA SER A 63 -4.98 7.02 -3.24
C SER A 63 -5.47 6.26 -2.01
N ARG A 64 -5.61 6.95 -0.87
CA ARG A 64 -6.17 6.39 0.36
C ARG A 64 -7.61 5.90 0.19
N GLN A 65 -8.45 6.66 -0.50
CA GLN A 65 -9.84 6.29 -0.76
C GLN A 65 -9.94 5.04 -1.64
N VAL A 66 -9.09 4.90 -2.66
CA VAL A 66 -9.03 3.69 -3.50
C VAL A 66 -8.71 2.45 -2.66
N VAL A 67 -7.72 2.52 -1.77
CA VAL A 67 -7.37 1.42 -0.86
C VAL A 67 -8.58 1.00 -0.04
N ARG A 68 -9.27 1.96 0.58
CA ARG A 68 -10.44 1.70 1.44
C ARG A 68 -11.66 1.20 0.65
N LEU A 69 -11.96 1.84 -0.48
CA LEU A 69 -13.12 1.49 -1.32
C LEU A 69 -13.03 0.06 -1.85
N PHE A 70 -11.84 -0.34 -2.26
CA PHE A 70 -11.59 -1.66 -2.82
C PHE A 70 -11.13 -2.70 -1.79
N GLY A 71 -11.11 -2.36 -0.51
CA GLY A 71 -10.72 -3.29 0.55
C GLY A 71 -9.32 -3.88 0.37
N LEU A 72 -8.37 -3.06 -0.09
CA LEU A 72 -6.96 -3.44 -0.21
C LEU A 72 -6.31 -3.53 1.17
N TRP A 73 -5.06 -3.98 1.21
CA TRP A 73 -4.33 -4.06 2.47
C TRP A 73 -4.18 -2.67 3.11
N ASP A 74 -4.63 -2.57 4.37
CA ASP A 74 -4.84 -1.30 5.09
C ASP A 74 -3.60 -0.40 5.15
N TYR A 75 -2.39 -0.99 5.25
CA TYR A 75 -1.16 -0.21 5.26
C TYR A 75 -1.01 0.69 4.01
N GLY A 76 -1.54 0.26 2.86
CA GLY A 76 -1.53 1.05 1.62
C GLY A 76 -2.29 2.37 1.74
N SER A 77 -3.22 2.49 2.69
CA SER A 77 -3.94 3.75 2.93
C SER A 77 -3.06 4.86 3.53
N TYR A 78 -1.86 4.53 3.99
CA TYR A 78 -0.89 5.47 4.56
C TYR A 78 0.26 5.80 3.61
N SER A 79 0.48 5.00 2.56
CA SER A 79 1.68 5.08 1.73
C SER A 79 1.84 6.42 1.02
N ALA A 80 0.76 6.93 0.39
CA ALA A 80 0.82 8.20 -0.33
C ALA A 80 1.03 9.40 0.61
N GLN A 81 0.34 9.43 1.74
CA GLN A 81 0.51 10.47 2.74
C GLN A 81 1.92 10.48 3.33
N PHE A 82 2.47 9.28 3.61
CA PHE A 82 3.84 9.17 4.09
C PHE A 82 4.85 9.68 3.07
N GLN A 83 4.73 9.25 1.81
CA GLN A 83 5.62 9.73 0.75
C GLN A 83 5.55 11.25 0.58
N LEU A 84 4.37 11.85 0.66
CA LEU A 84 4.20 13.30 0.53
C LEU A 84 4.78 14.05 1.73
N ALA A 85 4.54 13.59 2.95
CA ALA A 85 5.14 14.15 4.16
C ALA A 85 6.67 14.03 4.13
N PHE A 86 7.18 12.89 3.65
CA PHE A 86 8.61 12.63 3.47
C PHE A 86 9.24 13.60 2.45
N ALA A 87 8.61 13.79 1.29
CA ALA A 87 9.06 14.73 0.28
C ALA A 87 9.10 16.19 0.81
N ARG A 88 8.14 16.55 1.66
CA ARG A 88 8.08 17.85 2.35
C ARG A 88 9.08 18.00 3.49
N LYS A 89 9.78 16.93 3.86
CA LYS A 89 10.61 16.86 5.07
C LYS A 89 9.84 17.22 6.35
N ASP A 90 8.54 16.94 6.37
CA ASP A 90 7.66 17.16 7.51
C ASP A 90 7.78 16.00 8.51
N THR A 91 8.76 16.13 9.41
CA THR A 91 9.11 15.11 10.39
C THR A 91 7.93 14.73 11.30
N GLY A 92 7.18 15.73 11.78
CA GLY A 92 6.04 15.52 12.66
C GLY A 92 4.95 14.70 11.99
N GLN A 93 4.64 15.03 10.73
CA GLN A 93 3.65 14.31 9.93
C GLN A 93 4.14 12.89 9.61
N CYS A 94 5.41 12.71 9.25
CA CYS A 94 5.99 11.38 9.02
C CYS A 94 5.83 10.48 10.25
N ILE A 95 6.20 10.98 11.44
CA ILE A 95 6.09 10.23 12.70
C ILE A 95 4.63 9.87 13.00
N THR A 96 3.72 10.82 12.83
CA THR A 96 2.29 10.61 13.04
C THR A 96 1.75 9.48 12.13
N ILE A 97 2.10 9.52 10.85
CA ILE A 97 1.67 8.50 9.89
C ILE A 97 2.26 7.13 10.22
N LEU A 98 3.54 7.06 10.59
CA LEU A 98 4.22 5.81 10.92
C LEU A 98 3.63 5.13 12.15
N LYS A 99 3.14 5.88 13.15
CA LYS A 99 2.44 5.33 14.31
C LYS A 99 1.20 4.51 13.94
N ASP A 100 0.51 4.90 12.89
CA ASP A 100 -0.67 4.20 12.38
C ASP A 100 -0.31 3.14 11.31
N MET A 101 0.72 3.41 10.51
CA MET A 101 1.15 2.54 9.41
C MET A 101 1.79 1.24 9.90
N PHE A 102 2.62 1.27 10.95
CA PHE A 102 3.28 0.06 11.45
C PHE A 102 2.29 -0.99 11.98
N PRO A 103 1.27 -0.64 12.80
CA PRO A 103 0.22 -1.58 13.14
C PRO A 103 -0.54 -2.12 11.92
N ALA A 104 -0.79 -1.25 10.92
CA ALA A 104 -1.49 -1.64 9.71
C ALA A 104 -0.69 -2.63 8.84
N ILE A 105 0.65 -2.57 8.85
CA ILE A 105 1.53 -3.55 8.20
C ILE A 105 1.35 -4.94 8.81
N LEU A 106 1.22 -5.02 10.14
CA LEU A 106 1.04 -6.29 10.84
C LEU A 106 -0.40 -6.82 10.80
N LYS A 107 -1.35 -5.96 10.46
CA LYS A 107 -2.76 -6.36 10.35
C LYS A 107 -2.95 -7.29 9.17
N LYS A 108 -3.53 -8.46 9.43
CA LYS A 108 -3.86 -9.42 8.39
C LYS A 108 -4.81 -8.81 7.36
N TRP A 109 -4.46 -8.96 6.09
CA TRP A 109 -5.38 -8.65 5.01
C TRP A 109 -6.26 -9.86 4.74
N GLU A 110 -7.58 -9.71 4.89
CA GLU A 110 -8.59 -10.77 4.70
C GLU A 110 -9.50 -10.44 3.50
N PRO A 111 -8.97 -10.52 2.27
CA PRO A 111 -9.71 -10.13 1.08
C PRO A 111 -10.97 -10.98 0.86
N GLY A 112 -10.99 -12.22 1.31
CA GLY A 112 -12.13 -13.12 1.16
C GLY A 112 -13.41 -12.67 1.86
N GLN A 113 -13.36 -11.68 2.74
CA GLN A 113 -14.54 -11.05 3.33
C GLN A 113 -15.20 -10.04 2.38
N SER A 114 -14.49 -9.61 1.34
CA SER A 114 -15.02 -8.72 0.31
C SER A 114 -15.67 -9.52 -0.82
N PRO A 115 -16.83 -9.09 -1.36
CA PRO A 115 -17.43 -9.72 -2.54
C PRO A 115 -16.55 -9.60 -3.79
N LEU A 116 -15.56 -8.67 -3.79
CA LEU A 116 -14.63 -8.46 -4.88
C LEU A 116 -13.53 -9.53 -4.98
N TYR A 117 -13.28 -10.29 -3.89
CA TYR A 117 -12.15 -11.24 -3.80
C TYR A 117 -12.58 -12.59 -3.23
N ARG A 118 -13.82 -13.00 -3.51
CA ARG A 118 -14.43 -14.22 -2.97
C ARG A 118 -13.64 -15.48 -3.29
N TYR A 119 -13.08 -15.57 -4.48
CA TYR A 119 -12.41 -16.78 -4.99
C TYR A 119 -10.89 -16.72 -4.79
N THR A 120 -10.30 -15.54 -4.76
CA THR A 120 -8.85 -15.35 -4.57
C THR A 120 -8.50 -15.30 -3.10
N GLY A 121 -9.33 -14.69 -2.27
CA GLY A 121 -9.08 -14.43 -0.86
C GLY A 121 -8.91 -15.66 0.02
N SER A 122 -9.44 -16.82 -0.41
CA SER A 122 -9.30 -18.08 0.33
C SER A 122 -7.87 -18.66 0.34
N LYS A 123 -6.99 -18.15 -0.54
CA LYS A 123 -5.60 -18.63 -0.71
C LYS A 123 -4.54 -17.60 -0.30
N SER A 124 -4.96 -16.39 0.04
CA SER A 124 -4.03 -15.29 0.33
C SER A 124 -3.87 -15.12 1.84
N SER A 125 -2.73 -15.54 2.39
CA SER A 125 -2.35 -15.24 3.76
C SER A 125 -1.25 -14.18 3.72
N THR A 126 -1.53 -12.98 4.25
CA THR A 126 -0.55 -11.89 4.43
C THR A 126 0.11 -11.92 5.80
N ASP A 127 -0.27 -12.87 6.68
CA ASP A 127 0.24 -12.96 8.06
C ASP A 127 1.76 -12.97 8.15
N HIS A 128 2.41 -13.68 7.23
CA HIS A 128 3.86 -13.78 7.20
C HIS A 128 4.53 -12.59 6.50
N PHE A 129 3.82 -11.95 5.57
CA PHE A 129 4.39 -10.88 4.75
C PHE A 129 4.65 -9.61 5.58
N GLY A 130 3.66 -9.16 6.36
CA GLY A 130 3.85 -8.01 7.25
C GLY A 130 4.96 -8.22 8.28
N LYS A 131 5.01 -9.42 8.87
CA LYS A 131 6.07 -9.81 9.82
C LYS A 131 7.46 -9.90 9.20
N SER A 132 7.56 -10.17 7.91
CA SER A 132 8.84 -10.23 7.19
C SER A 132 9.29 -8.87 6.64
N ILE A 133 8.34 -7.99 6.33
CA ILE A 133 8.62 -6.66 5.77
C ILE A 133 8.94 -5.63 6.84
N LEU A 134 8.20 -5.61 7.95
CA LEU A 134 8.36 -4.58 8.97
C LEU A 134 9.79 -4.53 9.54
N PRO A 135 10.47 -5.65 9.87
CA PRO A 135 11.86 -5.61 10.33
C PRO A 135 12.82 -4.97 9.31
N LYS A 136 12.57 -5.20 8.01
CA LYS A 136 13.38 -4.60 6.93
C LYS A 136 13.18 -3.10 6.85
N ILE A 137 11.93 -2.66 6.90
CA ILE A 137 11.59 -1.22 6.93
C ILE A 137 12.25 -0.53 8.13
N LEU A 138 12.17 -1.13 9.33
CA LEU A 138 12.80 -0.56 10.51
C LEU A 138 14.33 -0.49 10.37
N SER A 139 14.95 -1.51 9.76
CA SER A 139 16.40 -1.50 9.49
C SER A 139 16.80 -0.42 8.49
N GLU A 140 16.01 -0.20 7.44
CA GLU A 140 16.24 0.87 6.46
C GLU A 140 16.13 2.25 7.10
N PHE A 141 15.18 2.45 8.01
CA PHE A 141 15.02 3.71 8.74
C PHE A 141 16.16 4.02 9.70
N GLU A 142 16.88 3.02 10.16
CA GLU A 142 18.04 3.21 11.05
C GLU A 142 19.38 3.20 10.31
N ASP A 143 19.41 2.88 9.03
CA ASP A 143 20.65 2.83 8.26
C ASP A 143 21.29 4.21 8.18
N PRO A 144 22.46 4.42 8.82
CA PRO A 144 23.14 5.72 8.82
C PRO A 144 23.70 6.09 7.44
N GLU A 145 23.84 5.13 6.54
CA GLU A 145 24.29 5.39 5.17
C GLU A 145 23.14 5.85 4.26
N ASN A 146 21.90 5.70 4.71
CA ASN A 146 20.74 6.18 3.97
C ASN A 146 20.44 7.65 4.28
N GLU A 147 21.12 8.53 3.55
CA GLU A 147 21.03 9.99 3.74
C GLU A 147 19.62 10.56 3.63
N GLU A 148 18.73 9.87 2.91
CA GLU A 148 17.34 10.32 2.72
C GLU A 148 16.58 10.38 4.05
N PHE A 149 16.91 9.50 5.00
CA PHE A 149 16.26 9.41 6.31
C PHE A 149 16.93 10.24 7.42
N HIS A 150 18.07 10.89 7.17
CA HIS A 150 18.79 11.62 8.20
C HIS A 150 17.90 12.64 8.93
N PHE A 151 17.03 13.36 8.20
CA PHE A 151 16.13 14.35 8.83
C PHE A 151 15.13 13.73 9.82
N LEU A 152 14.80 12.43 9.66
CA LEU A 152 13.99 11.66 10.62
C LEU A 152 14.86 11.09 11.74
N GLN A 153 16.03 10.55 11.39
CA GLN A 153 16.96 9.93 12.35
C GLN A 153 17.46 10.91 13.40
N ASP A 154 17.55 12.20 13.08
CA ASP A 154 17.95 13.26 14.02
C ASP A 154 16.87 13.53 15.09
N GLU A 155 15.62 13.13 14.84
CA GLU A 155 14.51 13.37 15.77
C GLU A 155 14.42 12.33 16.88
N PRO A 156 14.44 12.74 18.17
CA PRO A 156 14.35 11.79 19.28
C PRO A 156 13.07 10.95 19.28
N GLU A 157 11.94 11.54 18.92
CA GLU A 157 10.65 10.87 18.86
C GLU A 157 10.63 9.76 17.80
N PHE A 158 11.27 10.01 16.64
CA PHE A 158 11.41 8.99 15.60
C PHE A 158 12.26 7.82 16.10
N ARG A 159 13.43 8.08 16.70
CA ARG A 159 14.29 7.03 17.25
C ARG A 159 13.57 6.18 18.31
N GLN A 160 12.79 6.83 19.19
CA GLN A 160 11.98 6.12 20.19
C GLN A 160 10.93 5.24 19.54
N LEU A 161 10.25 5.74 18.50
CA LEU A 161 9.25 4.97 17.75
C LEU A 161 9.88 3.71 17.13
N ILE A 162 11.00 3.85 16.42
CA ILE A 162 11.69 2.73 15.78
C ILE A 162 12.16 1.71 16.82
N SER A 163 12.81 2.16 17.88
CA SER A 163 13.27 1.29 18.99
C SER A 163 12.13 0.50 19.62
N ALA A 164 11.03 1.18 19.95
CA ALA A 164 9.85 0.54 20.53
C ALA A 164 9.23 -0.54 19.62
N TRP A 165 9.28 -0.34 18.30
CA TRP A 165 8.77 -1.34 17.36
C TRP A 165 9.72 -2.51 17.17
N LYS A 166 11.04 -2.30 17.22
CA LYS A 166 12.03 -3.40 17.19
C LYS A 166 11.93 -4.32 18.40
N GLU A 167 11.56 -3.79 19.56
CA GLU A 167 11.34 -4.60 20.76
C GLU A 167 10.05 -5.45 20.70
N LYS A 168 9.10 -5.07 19.84
CA LYS A 168 7.80 -5.75 19.72
C LYS A 168 7.78 -6.89 18.71
N ILE A 169 8.72 -6.91 17.78
CA ILE A 169 8.80 -7.88 16.67
C ILE A 169 10.04 -8.75 16.78
#